data_af608798af6ffc8e010e78c4e55f7f46
#
_entry.id   af608798af6ffc8e010e78c4e55f7f46
#
_cell.length_a   1.000
_cell.length_b   1.000
_cell.length_c   1.000
_cell.angle_alpha   90.00
_cell.angle_beta   90.00
_cell.angle_gamma   90.00
#
_symmetry.space_group_name_H-M   'P 1'
#
loop_
_entity.id
_entity.type
_entity.pdbx_description
1 polymer ?
#
loop_
_entity_poly.entity_id
_entity_poly.type
_entity_poly.pdbx_seq_one_letter_code
_entity_poly.pdbx_strand_id
1 'polypeptide(L)'
;MKVFVDTNVWLSGRFWPGLCAELLDTLIMLDMTILLDARVLEEFRRIARDKLKVDDSALQQAELFFHRYAVTLPAAEAPAPGIPDPDDAWIIAAALAAGADWFVTGDKALLALDAIASLPILHPRAAYMRLRGLQ
;
A
#
# COMPACT_ATOMS: atom_id res chain seq x y z
N MET A 1 9.09 -8.91 -8.24
CA MET A 1 7.72 -8.98 -7.71
C MET A 1 7.21 -7.57 -7.45
N LYS A 2 5.95 -7.33 -7.74
CA LYS A 2 5.30 -6.02 -7.56
C LYS A 2 4.31 -6.10 -6.39
N VAL A 3 4.45 -5.21 -5.42
CA VAL A 3 3.63 -5.20 -4.21
C VAL A 3 2.91 -3.85 -4.09
N PHE A 4 1.59 -3.87 -4.19
CA PHE A 4 0.79 -2.67 -3.99
C PHE A 4 0.50 -2.51 -2.49
N VAL A 5 0.78 -1.33 -1.94
CA VAL A 5 0.65 -1.06 -0.51
C VAL A 5 -0.45 -0.03 -0.28
N ASP A 6 -1.42 -0.39 0.55
CA ASP A 6 -2.56 0.48 0.87
C ASP A 6 -2.17 1.61 1.82
N THR A 7 -2.98 2.66 1.86
CA THR A 7 -2.73 3.89 2.62
C THR A 7 -2.42 3.62 4.10
N ASN A 8 -3.20 2.78 4.76
CA ASN A 8 -3.01 2.50 6.19
C ASN A 8 -1.64 1.91 6.50
N VAL A 9 -1.13 1.07 5.60
CA VAL A 9 0.19 0.45 5.75
C VAL A 9 1.30 1.49 5.53
N TRP A 10 1.15 2.36 4.54
CA TRP A 10 2.08 3.46 4.32
C TRP A 10 2.14 4.41 5.50
N LEU A 11 0.99 4.80 6.04
CA LEU A 11 0.93 5.70 7.20
C LEU A 11 1.65 5.09 8.41
N SER A 12 1.32 3.85 8.74
CA SER A 12 1.95 3.14 9.85
C SER A 12 3.45 2.95 9.63
N GLY A 13 3.84 2.60 8.42
CA GLY A 13 5.24 2.31 8.09
C GLY A 13 6.12 3.53 8.00
N ARG A 14 5.56 4.70 7.69
CA ARG A 14 6.36 5.92 7.55
C ARG A 14 6.41 6.78 8.81
N PHE A 15 5.41 6.68 9.69
CA PHE A 15 5.33 7.57 10.85
C PHE A 15 5.52 6.88 12.19
N TRP A 16 5.49 5.55 12.24
CA TRP A 16 5.71 4.81 13.48
C TRP A 16 6.66 3.64 13.26
N PRO A 17 7.47 3.28 14.27
CA PRO A 17 8.23 2.05 14.21
C PRO A 17 7.30 0.84 14.35
N GLY A 18 7.71 -0.31 13.83
CA GLY A 18 6.98 -1.56 13.98
C GLY A 18 6.90 -2.36 12.70
N LEU A 19 5.90 -3.23 12.63
CA LEU A 19 5.76 -4.22 11.56
C LEU A 19 5.69 -3.60 10.16
N CYS A 20 4.91 -2.54 9.99
CA CYS A 20 4.77 -1.92 8.67
C CYS A 20 6.07 -1.26 8.23
N ALA A 21 6.81 -0.62 9.14
CA ALA A 21 8.12 -0.06 8.83
C ALA A 21 9.11 -1.16 8.42
N GLU A 22 9.12 -2.26 9.16
CA GLU A 22 9.98 -3.41 8.85
C GLU A 22 9.60 -4.05 7.51
N LEU A 23 8.32 -4.12 7.20
CA LEU A 23 7.84 -4.63 5.92
C LEU A 23 8.36 -3.77 4.76
N LEU A 24 8.23 -2.45 4.86
CA LEU A 24 8.72 -1.54 3.82
C LEU A 24 10.23 -1.67 3.65
N ASP A 25 10.98 -1.72 4.73
CA ASP A 25 12.43 -1.90 4.69
C ASP A 25 12.80 -3.24 4.02
N THR A 26 12.07 -4.30 4.34
CA THR A 26 12.32 -5.62 3.75
C THR A 26 12.04 -5.63 2.25
N LEU A 27 10.95 -4.98 1.82
CA LEU A 27 10.65 -4.85 0.39
C LEU A 27 11.78 -4.14 -0.36
N ILE A 28 12.33 -3.08 0.23
CA ILE A 28 13.46 -2.34 -0.34
C ILE A 28 14.71 -3.21 -0.38
N MET A 29 15.03 -3.89 0.71
CA MET A 29 16.20 -4.77 0.79
C MET A 29 16.18 -5.89 -0.24
N LEU A 30 14.99 -6.42 -0.53
CA LEU A 30 14.81 -7.50 -1.51
C LEU A 30 14.60 -6.96 -2.93
N ASP A 31 14.75 -5.66 -3.14
CA ASP A 31 14.62 -5.00 -4.42
C ASP A 31 13.26 -5.27 -5.10
N MET A 32 12.21 -5.33 -4.29
CA MET A 32 10.86 -5.48 -4.80
C MET A 32 10.34 -4.16 -5.34
N THR A 33 9.46 -4.20 -6.33
CA THR A 33 8.78 -3.01 -6.82
C THR A 33 7.60 -2.68 -5.91
N ILE A 34 7.64 -1.54 -5.26
CA ILE A 34 6.59 -1.09 -4.33
C ILE A 34 5.69 -0.12 -5.07
N LEU A 35 4.39 -0.41 -5.10
CA LEU A 35 3.41 0.36 -5.85
C LEU A 35 2.46 1.10 -4.92
N LEU A 36 2.09 2.30 -5.32
CA LEU A 36 0.91 3.03 -4.86
C LEU A 36 0.32 3.74 -6.08
N ASP A 37 -0.87 4.28 -5.96
CA ASP A 37 -1.44 5.08 -7.03
C ASP A 37 -1.71 6.51 -6.56
N ALA A 38 -2.18 7.36 -7.47
CA ALA A 38 -2.46 8.76 -7.17
C ALA A 38 -3.50 8.92 -6.05
N ARG A 39 -4.47 8.00 -5.95
CA ARG A 39 -5.50 8.04 -4.90
C ARG A 39 -4.93 7.73 -3.52
N VAL A 40 -4.07 6.72 -3.43
CA VAL A 40 -3.38 6.38 -2.18
C VAL A 40 -2.49 7.54 -1.75
N LEU A 41 -1.75 8.14 -2.67
CA LEU A 41 -0.88 9.27 -2.36
C LEU A 41 -1.67 10.47 -1.83
N GLU A 42 -2.78 10.79 -2.46
CA GLU A 42 -3.66 11.88 -2.03
C GLU A 42 -4.25 11.60 -0.64
N GLU A 43 -4.76 10.41 -0.41
CA GLU A 43 -5.31 9.99 0.88
C GLU A 43 -4.22 10.02 1.96
N PHE A 44 -3.03 9.54 1.65
CA PHE A 44 -1.88 9.59 2.56
C PHE A 44 -1.59 11.03 3.01
N ARG A 45 -1.49 11.96 2.07
CA ARG A 45 -1.24 13.37 2.37
C ARG A 45 -2.33 13.97 3.23
N ARG A 46 -3.58 13.69 2.88
CA ARG A 46 -4.75 14.24 3.60
C ARG A 46 -4.78 13.75 5.03
N ILE A 47 -4.64 12.45 5.25
CA ILE A 47 -4.67 11.86 6.60
C ILE A 47 -3.46 12.32 7.42
N ALA A 48 -2.27 12.33 6.84
CA ALA A 48 -1.07 12.78 7.53
C ALA A 48 -1.19 14.22 8.01
N ARG A 49 -1.71 15.08 7.15
CA ARG A 49 -1.84 16.52 7.44
C ARG A 49 -3.02 16.82 8.36
N ASP A 50 -4.20 16.30 8.05
CA ASP A 50 -5.45 16.72 8.69
C ASP A 50 -5.78 15.93 9.96
N LYS A 51 -5.50 14.62 9.98
CA LYS A 51 -5.81 13.77 11.13
C LYS A 51 -4.62 13.58 12.06
N LEU A 52 -3.47 13.24 11.50
CA LEU A 52 -2.28 12.92 12.30
C LEU A 52 -1.48 14.16 12.68
N LYS A 53 -1.73 15.29 12.01
CA LYS A 53 -1.03 16.54 12.29
C LYS A 53 0.48 16.39 12.18
N VAL A 54 0.93 15.60 11.23
CA VAL A 54 2.35 15.40 10.94
C VAL A 54 2.92 16.74 10.46
N ASP A 55 4.13 17.09 10.93
CA ASP A 55 4.73 18.35 10.51
C ASP A 55 5.23 18.29 9.05
N ASP A 56 5.48 19.47 8.47
CA ASP A 56 5.86 19.57 7.07
C ASP A 56 7.16 18.83 6.76
N SER A 57 8.10 18.81 7.68
CA SER A 57 9.37 18.11 7.50
C SER A 57 9.17 16.60 7.40
N ALA A 58 8.35 16.02 8.28
CA ALA A 58 8.06 14.59 8.24
C ALA A 58 7.29 14.22 6.96
N LEU A 59 6.37 15.06 6.53
CA LEU A 59 5.63 14.82 5.28
C LEU A 59 6.55 14.89 4.08
N GLN A 60 7.45 15.87 4.04
CA GLN A 60 8.47 15.98 2.98
C GLN A 60 9.34 14.74 2.89
N GLN A 61 9.78 14.22 4.03
CA GLN A 61 10.61 13.01 4.07
C GLN A 61 9.84 11.79 3.54
N ALA A 62 8.55 11.68 3.85
CA ALA A 62 7.71 10.62 3.30
C ALA A 62 7.57 10.74 1.78
N GLU A 63 7.39 11.95 1.26
CA GLU A 63 7.32 12.21 -0.17
C GLU A 63 8.62 11.82 -0.89
N LEU A 64 9.76 12.17 -0.31
CA LEU A 64 11.07 11.77 -0.85
C LEU A 64 11.23 10.25 -0.86
N PHE A 65 10.71 9.57 0.17
CA PHE A 65 10.73 8.11 0.24
C PHE A 65 9.91 7.50 -0.92
N PHE A 66 8.71 7.99 -1.17
CA PHE A 66 7.90 7.53 -2.30
C PHE A 66 8.63 7.74 -3.62
N HIS A 67 9.20 8.92 -3.81
CA HIS A 67 9.92 9.26 -5.03
C HIS A 67 11.10 8.31 -5.27
N ARG A 68 11.82 7.96 -4.21
CA ARG A 68 13.02 7.13 -4.30
C ARG A 68 12.74 5.63 -4.42
N TYR A 69 11.76 5.12 -3.69
CA TYR A 69 11.58 3.68 -3.50
C TYR A 69 10.27 3.12 -4.03
N ALA A 70 9.35 3.95 -4.45
CA ALA A 70 8.05 3.50 -4.91
C ALA A 70 7.75 3.99 -6.32
N VAL A 71 6.83 3.29 -6.98
CA VAL A 71 6.29 3.71 -8.27
C VAL A 71 4.86 4.18 -8.03
N THR A 72 4.58 5.44 -8.35
CA THR A 72 3.24 6.00 -8.23
C THR A 72 2.50 5.83 -9.55
N LEU A 73 1.50 4.96 -9.53
CA LEU A 73 0.67 4.68 -10.69
C LEU A 73 -0.38 5.79 -10.88
N PRO A 74 -0.83 6.04 -12.12
CA PRO A 74 -1.98 6.90 -12.33
C PRO A 74 -3.25 6.25 -11.73
N ALA A 75 -4.26 7.07 -11.43
CA ALA A 75 -5.55 6.55 -11.00
C ALA A 75 -6.15 5.67 -12.12
N ALA A 76 -6.83 4.60 -11.72
CA ALA A 76 -7.46 3.70 -12.67
C ALA A 76 -8.59 4.41 -13.43
N GLU A 77 -8.91 3.92 -14.63
CA GLU A 77 -9.98 4.49 -15.47
C GLU A 77 -11.36 3.97 -15.10
N ALA A 78 -11.44 2.83 -14.43
CA ALA A 78 -12.70 2.23 -13.99
C ALA A 78 -12.48 1.45 -12.70
N PRO A 79 -13.49 1.38 -11.81
CA PRO A 79 -13.36 0.62 -10.57
C PRO A 79 -13.42 -0.89 -10.82
N ALA A 80 -12.79 -1.67 -9.95
CA ALA A 80 -12.88 -3.12 -9.98
C ALA A 80 -14.27 -3.57 -9.52
N PRO A 81 -14.89 -4.54 -10.18
CA PRO A 81 -16.20 -5.05 -9.76
C PRO A 81 -16.10 -5.90 -8.49
N GLY A 82 -17.19 -5.99 -7.74
CA GLY A 82 -17.29 -6.87 -6.59
C GLY A 82 -16.63 -6.35 -5.31
N ILE A 83 -16.19 -5.09 -5.28
CA ILE A 83 -15.62 -4.46 -4.10
C ILE A 83 -16.67 -3.56 -3.45
N PRO A 84 -17.02 -3.81 -2.17
CA PRO A 84 -18.10 -3.05 -1.51
C PRO A 84 -17.84 -1.55 -1.39
N ASP A 85 -16.62 -1.15 -1.01
CA ASP A 85 -16.27 0.26 -0.87
C ASP A 85 -15.80 0.82 -2.22
N PRO A 86 -16.45 1.87 -2.75
CA PRO A 86 -16.07 2.45 -4.03
C PRO A 86 -14.61 2.94 -4.09
N ASP A 87 -14.10 3.51 -3.00
CA ASP A 87 -12.71 3.99 -2.98
C ASP A 87 -11.72 2.84 -3.10
N ASP A 88 -12.00 1.73 -2.40
CA ASP A 88 -11.18 0.52 -2.50
C ASP A 88 -11.25 -0.09 -3.90
N ALA A 89 -12.41 -0.03 -4.55
CA ALA A 89 -12.59 -0.56 -5.90
C ALA A 89 -11.68 0.14 -6.91
N TRP A 90 -11.47 1.44 -6.77
CA TRP A 90 -10.57 2.20 -7.63
C TRP A 90 -9.10 1.82 -7.39
N ILE A 91 -8.72 1.65 -6.14
CA ILE A 91 -7.34 1.30 -5.75
C ILE A 91 -7.00 -0.12 -6.20
N ILE A 92 -7.92 -1.06 -6.00
CA ILE A 92 -7.75 -2.45 -6.47
C ILE A 92 -7.61 -2.48 -8.00
N ALA A 93 -8.42 -1.69 -8.72
CA ALA A 93 -8.33 -1.62 -10.17
C ALA A 93 -6.95 -1.17 -10.63
N ALA A 94 -6.35 -0.17 -9.96
CA ALA A 94 -4.99 0.28 -10.28
C ALA A 94 -3.96 -0.83 -10.04
N ALA A 95 -4.07 -1.56 -8.94
CA ALA A 95 -3.17 -2.67 -8.63
C ALA A 95 -3.28 -3.79 -9.68
N LEU A 96 -4.49 -4.14 -10.09
CA LEU A 96 -4.71 -5.17 -11.12
C LEU A 96 -4.15 -4.73 -12.48
N ALA A 97 -4.38 -3.47 -12.87
CA ALA A 97 -3.90 -2.95 -14.15
C ALA A 97 -2.36 -2.94 -14.21
N ALA A 98 -1.70 -2.72 -13.09
CA ALA A 98 -0.24 -2.73 -13.00
C ALA A 98 0.36 -4.13 -12.92
N GLY A 99 -0.45 -5.16 -12.80
CA GLY A 99 0.04 -6.53 -12.63
C GLY A 99 0.68 -6.77 -11.27
N ALA A 100 0.13 -6.17 -10.22
CA ALA A 100 0.63 -6.39 -8.87
C ALA A 100 0.53 -7.87 -8.49
N ASP A 101 1.53 -8.36 -7.77
CA ASP A 101 1.55 -9.74 -7.28
C ASP A 101 0.88 -9.87 -5.91
N TRP A 102 0.93 -8.81 -5.10
CA TRP A 102 0.26 -8.72 -3.80
C TRP A 102 -0.39 -7.35 -3.62
N PHE A 103 -1.49 -7.34 -2.89
CA PHE A 103 -2.10 -6.12 -2.35
C PHE A 103 -2.04 -6.21 -0.83
N VAL A 104 -1.28 -5.31 -0.20
CA VAL A 104 -1.05 -5.35 1.25
C VAL A 104 -1.89 -4.29 1.93
N THR A 105 -2.72 -4.70 2.87
CA THR A 105 -3.65 -3.81 3.59
C THR A 105 -3.90 -4.30 5.01
N GLY A 106 -4.26 -3.37 5.89
CA GLY A 106 -4.79 -3.68 7.21
C GLY A 106 -6.32 -3.63 7.29
N ASP A 107 -7.00 -3.31 6.20
CA ASP A 107 -8.45 -3.18 6.15
C ASP A 107 -9.12 -4.56 6.22
N LYS A 108 -9.92 -4.77 7.27
CA LYS A 108 -10.57 -6.07 7.52
C LYS A 108 -11.55 -6.46 6.41
N ALA A 109 -12.26 -5.50 5.82
CA ALA A 109 -13.22 -5.77 4.76
C ALA A 109 -12.52 -6.27 3.50
N LEU A 110 -11.37 -5.69 3.15
CA LEU A 110 -10.56 -6.17 2.02
C LEU A 110 -9.92 -7.51 2.33
N LEU A 111 -9.39 -7.69 3.53
CA LEU A 111 -8.77 -8.96 3.94
C LEU A 111 -9.75 -10.13 3.90
N ALA A 112 -11.04 -9.87 4.16
CA ALA A 112 -12.08 -10.89 4.11
C ALA A 112 -12.30 -11.45 2.69
N LEU A 113 -11.84 -10.75 1.66
CA LEU A 113 -11.95 -11.19 0.27
C LEU A 113 -10.87 -12.22 -0.13
N ASP A 114 -9.80 -12.31 0.64
CA ASP A 114 -8.60 -13.16 0.40
C ASP A 114 -7.88 -12.85 -0.91
N ALA A 115 -8.59 -12.78 -2.02
CA ALA A 115 -8.02 -12.46 -3.33
C ALA A 115 -9.09 -11.86 -4.23
N ILE A 116 -8.64 -11.03 -5.17
CA ILE A 116 -9.48 -10.49 -6.24
C ILE A 116 -8.79 -10.78 -7.56
N ALA A 117 -9.48 -11.51 -8.47
CA ALA A 117 -8.95 -11.82 -9.80
C ALA A 117 -7.50 -12.35 -9.74
N SER A 118 -7.23 -13.26 -8.83
CA SER A 118 -5.91 -13.87 -8.57
C SER A 118 -4.91 -12.93 -7.89
N LEU A 119 -5.27 -11.71 -7.53
CA LEU A 119 -4.44 -10.82 -6.73
C LEU A 119 -4.65 -11.14 -5.25
N PRO A 120 -3.65 -11.75 -4.56
CA PRO A 120 -3.75 -12.01 -3.14
C PRO A 120 -3.83 -10.72 -2.34
N ILE A 121 -4.73 -10.68 -1.38
CA ILE A 121 -4.87 -9.57 -0.43
C ILE A 121 -4.30 -10.03 0.89
N LEU A 122 -3.22 -9.38 1.33
CA LEU A 122 -2.44 -9.83 2.48
C LEU A 122 -2.37 -8.77 3.57
N HIS A 123 -2.51 -9.22 4.82
CA HIS A 123 -2.17 -8.39 5.96
C HIS A 123 -0.65 -8.16 6.00
N PRO A 124 -0.16 -7.02 6.51
CA PRO A 124 1.28 -6.76 6.60
C PRO A 124 2.08 -7.88 7.26
N ARG A 125 1.54 -8.52 8.29
CA ARG A 125 2.21 -9.65 8.94
C ARG A 125 2.37 -10.83 8.00
N ALA A 126 1.34 -11.19 7.26
CA ALA A 126 1.41 -12.30 6.31
C ALA A 126 2.41 -12.00 5.20
N ALA A 127 2.41 -10.79 4.67
CA ALA A 127 3.38 -10.37 3.67
C ALA A 127 4.81 -10.44 4.21
N TYR A 128 5.04 -9.89 5.40
CA TYR A 128 6.35 -9.90 6.05
C TYR A 128 6.87 -11.33 6.24
N MET A 129 6.02 -12.22 6.75
CA MET A 129 6.41 -13.61 7.01
C MET A 129 6.73 -14.35 5.70
N ARG A 130 5.97 -14.13 4.66
CA ARG A 130 6.26 -14.72 3.33
C ARG A 130 7.60 -14.24 2.79
N LEU A 131 7.89 -12.95 2.91
CA LEU A 131 9.18 -12.39 2.45
C LEU A 131 10.35 -12.98 3.23
N ARG A 132 10.14 -13.29 4.49
CA ARG A 132 11.17 -13.88 5.35
C ARG A 132 11.21 -15.41 5.25
N GLY A 133 10.35 -16.04 4.46
CA GLY A 133 10.25 -17.49 4.37
C GLY A 133 9.66 -18.16 5.62
N LEU A 134 8.90 -17.41 6.42
CA LEU A 134 8.33 -17.90 7.67
C LEU A 134 6.82 -18.16 7.47
N GLN A 135 6.47 -19.07 6.62
CA GLN A 135 5.08 -19.42 6.31
C GLN A 135 4.37 -20.10 7.46
#